data_e69fcf2b99eaaf9f0777c0ef86c391d6
#
_entry.id   e69fcf2b99eaaf9f0777c0ef86c391d6
#
_cell.length_a   1.000
_cell.length_b   1.000
_cell.length_c   1.000
_cell.angle_alpha   90.00
_cell.angle_beta   90.00
_cell.angle_gamma   90.00
#
_symmetry.space_group_name_H-M   'P 1'
#
loop_
_entity.id
_entity.type
_entity.pdbx_description
1 polymer ?
#
loop_
_entity_poly.entity_id
_entity_poly.type
_entity_poly.pdbx_seq_one_letter_code
_entity_poly.pdbx_strand_id
1 'polypeptide(L)'
;MSATVYPRSPREKMAGWAYLPRFIDKIRLSEAGQLHEDYQPNFLHKGFDAKWLEKSGLEADEFVAVVKAAATDGQVCDWIRENVEADDSTKELFNDAVLNYGADETNSELRERLATRKTEAGMGDRDDIQCFVDFIDADEGRL
;
A
#
# COMPACT_ATOMS: atom_id res chain seq x y z
N MET A 1 13.60 -10.17 21.91
CA MET A 1 13.61 -9.09 20.93
C MET A 1 12.69 -9.44 19.78
N SER A 2 11.72 -8.61 19.54
CA SER A 2 10.78 -8.84 18.43
C SER A 2 11.27 -8.13 17.18
N ALA A 3 11.28 -8.85 16.06
CA ALA A 3 11.55 -8.24 14.76
C ALA A 3 10.32 -7.49 14.27
N THR A 4 10.52 -6.40 13.55
CA THR A 4 9.42 -5.68 12.90
C THR A 4 8.83 -6.57 11.81
N VAL A 5 7.52 -6.75 11.85
CA VAL A 5 6.81 -7.47 10.80
C VAL A 5 6.34 -6.44 9.77
N TYR A 6 6.85 -6.56 8.55
CA TYR A 6 6.46 -5.66 7.48
C TYR A 6 5.27 -6.21 6.70
N PRO A 7 4.31 -5.35 6.32
CA PRO A 7 3.31 -5.74 5.33
C PRO A 7 4.01 -6.13 4.02
N ARG A 8 3.33 -6.92 3.19
CA ARG A 8 3.87 -7.28 1.87
C ARG A 8 4.17 -6.03 1.04
N SER A 9 5.01 -6.20 0.03
CA SER A 9 5.39 -5.09 -0.85
C SER A 9 4.16 -4.47 -1.54
N PRO A 10 4.14 -3.13 -1.73
CA PRO A 10 3.08 -2.48 -2.52
C PRO A 10 3.03 -2.96 -3.96
N ARG A 11 4.07 -3.63 -4.47
CA ARG A 11 4.10 -4.17 -5.84
C ARG A 11 3.29 -5.44 -5.99
N GLU A 12 3.01 -6.16 -4.92
CA GLU A 12 2.25 -7.39 -5.00
C GLU A 12 0.79 -7.11 -5.33
N LYS A 13 0.20 -7.99 -6.14
CA LYS A 13 -1.16 -7.83 -6.63
C LYS A 13 -2.06 -8.94 -6.12
N MET A 14 -3.35 -8.61 -6.00
CA MET A 14 -4.39 -9.54 -5.58
C MET A 14 -5.70 -9.08 -6.20
N ALA A 15 -6.45 -10.01 -6.79
CA ALA A 15 -7.70 -9.71 -7.51
C ALA A 15 -7.53 -8.60 -8.57
N GLY A 16 -6.33 -8.50 -9.16
CA GLY A 16 -6.00 -7.50 -10.16
C GLY A 16 -5.55 -6.14 -9.62
N TRP A 17 -5.49 -5.97 -8.30
CA TRP A 17 -5.10 -4.72 -7.67
C TRP A 17 -3.69 -4.82 -7.07
N ALA A 18 -2.81 -3.91 -7.47
CA ALA A 18 -1.54 -3.70 -6.75
C ALA A 18 -1.84 -3.09 -5.38
N TYR A 19 -0.93 -3.23 -4.44
CA TYR A 19 -1.04 -2.71 -3.09
C TYR A 19 -2.02 -3.49 -2.19
N LEU A 20 -3.01 -4.14 -2.73
CA LEU A 20 -4.07 -4.79 -1.95
C LEU A 20 -3.51 -5.81 -0.94
N PRO A 21 -2.55 -6.69 -1.28
CA PRO A 21 -1.96 -7.58 -0.28
C PRO A 21 -1.37 -6.83 0.91
N ARG A 22 -0.69 -5.73 0.66
CA ARG A 22 -0.12 -4.88 1.72
C ARG A 22 -1.21 -4.28 2.61
N PHE A 23 -2.29 -3.80 2.01
CA PHE A 23 -3.41 -3.22 2.77
C PHE A 23 -4.05 -4.27 3.68
N ILE A 24 -4.28 -5.46 3.17
CA ILE A 24 -4.82 -6.57 3.95
C ILE A 24 -3.89 -6.91 5.12
N ASP A 25 -2.58 -6.97 4.87
CA ASP A 25 -1.59 -7.23 5.93
C ASP A 25 -1.62 -6.15 7.01
N LYS A 26 -1.74 -4.89 6.62
CA LYS A 26 -1.83 -3.78 7.59
C LYS A 26 -3.06 -3.94 8.49
N ILE A 27 -4.19 -4.31 7.91
CA ILE A 27 -5.42 -4.54 8.69
C ILE A 27 -5.22 -5.71 9.66
N ARG A 28 -4.67 -6.83 9.20
CA ARG A 28 -4.44 -8.00 10.04
C ARG A 28 -3.44 -7.73 11.16
N LEU A 29 -2.37 -7.01 10.85
CA LEU A 29 -1.38 -6.61 11.86
C LEU A 29 -2.00 -5.68 12.89
N SER A 30 -2.81 -4.74 12.46
CA SER A 30 -3.52 -3.83 13.37
C SER A 30 -4.46 -4.59 14.32
N GLU A 31 -5.21 -5.56 13.78
CA GLU A 31 -6.12 -6.40 14.59
C GLU A 31 -5.36 -7.24 15.61
N ALA A 32 -4.15 -7.67 15.29
CA ALA A 32 -3.29 -8.44 16.19
C ALA A 32 -2.50 -7.55 17.16
N GLY A 33 -2.65 -6.24 17.07
CA GLY A 33 -1.87 -5.29 17.90
C GLY A 33 -0.40 -5.24 17.50
N GLN A 34 -0.06 -5.60 16.26
CA GLN A 34 1.32 -5.74 15.78
C GLN A 34 1.68 -4.78 14.65
N LEU A 35 0.78 -3.86 14.29
CA LEU A 35 1.11 -2.87 13.27
C LEU A 35 2.04 -1.82 13.85
N HIS A 36 3.26 -1.72 13.28
CA HIS A 36 4.26 -0.78 13.76
C HIS A 36 3.71 0.66 13.71
N GLU A 37 4.12 1.48 14.67
CA GLU A 37 3.62 2.86 14.81
C GLU A 37 3.88 3.72 13.58
N ASP A 38 4.94 3.44 12.81
CA ASP A 38 5.29 4.18 11.60
C ASP A 38 4.22 4.07 10.50
N TYR A 39 3.39 3.03 10.55
CA TYR A 39 2.31 2.82 9.57
C TYR A 39 0.99 3.49 9.98
N GLN A 40 0.85 3.89 11.23
CA GLN A 40 -0.40 4.46 11.74
C GLN A 40 -0.85 5.75 11.03
N PRO A 41 0.07 6.70 10.72
CA PRO A 41 -0.36 7.95 10.07
C PRO A 41 -1.05 7.75 8.72
N ASN A 42 -0.69 6.69 7.99
CA ASN A 42 -1.23 6.39 6.66
C ASN A 42 -2.16 5.17 6.66
N PHE A 43 -2.66 4.78 7.84
CA PHE A 43 -3.55 3.62 7.94
C PHE A 43 -5.00 4.05 7.69
N LEU A 44 -5.67 3.36 6.76
CA LEU A 44 -7.08 3.50 6.38
C LEU A 44 -7.47 4.84 5.75
N HIS A 45 -7.14 5.96 6.37
CA HIS A 45 -7.71 7.25 6.01
C HIS A 45 -6.76 8.16 5.23
N LYS A 46 -5.55 7.71 4.95
CA LYS A 46 -4.54 8.47 4.22
C LYS A 46 -3.71 7.56 3.32
N GLY A 47 -2.94 8.16 2.42
CA GLY A 47 -2.00 7.47 1.56
C GLY A 47 -2.67 6.51 0.60
N PHE A 48 -1.99 5.41 0.30
CA PHE A 48 -2.47 4.43 -0.66
C PHE A 48 -3.69 3.65 -0.15
N ASP A 49 -3.83 3.46 1.16
CA ASP A 49 -5.02 2.83 1.75
C ASP A 49 -6.27 3.61 1.34
N ALA A 50 -6.24 4.93 1.57
CA ALA A 50 -7.37 5.80 1.23
C ALA A 50 -7.63 5.85 -0.27
N LYS A 51 -6.56 5.83 -1.09
CA LYS A 51 -6.70 5.82 -2.55
C LYS A 51 -7.37 4.56 -3.05
N TRP A 52 -7.02 3.41 -2.49
CA TRP A 52 -7.65 2.16 -2.88
C TRP A 52 -9.12 2.13 -2.47
N LEU A 53 -9.44 2.58 -1.27
CA LEU A 53 -10.83 2.67 -0.81
C LEU A 53 -11.68 3.57 -1.73
N GLU A 54 -11.12 4.69 -2.14
CA GLU A 54 -11.79 5.59 -3.07
C GLU A 54 -12.08 4.90 -4.41
N LYS A 55 -11.09 4.22 -4.98
CA LYS A 55 -11.23 3.55 -6.27
C LYS A 55 -12.15 2.33 -6.22
N SER A 56 -12.15 1.62 -5.11
CA SER A 56 -13.02 0.46 -4.92
C SER A 56 -14.44 0.83 -4.53
N GLY A 57 -14.66 2.05 -4.04
CA GLY A 57 -15.97 2.50 -3.57
C GLY A 57 -16.34 1.97 -2.20
N LEU A 58 -15.39 1.39 -1.46
CA LEU A 58 -15.64 0.82 -0.15
C LEU A 58 -15.36 1.82 0.96
N GLU A 59 -16.13 1.73 2.05
CA GLU A 59 -15.81 2.44 3.28
C GLU A 59 -14.74 1.67 4.07
N ALA A 60 -13.91 2.40 4.82
CA ALA A 60 -12.84 1.80 5.60
C ALA A 60 -13.37 0.73 6.57
N ASP A 61 -14.41 1.05 7.32
CA ASP A 61 -14.99 0.12 8.30
C ASP A 61 -15.56 -1.13 7.64
N GLU A 62 -16.14 -0.98 6.47
CA GLU A 62 -16.68 -2.09 5.68
C GLU A 62 -15.55 -3.05 5.26
N PHE A 63 -14.47 -2.52 4.73
CA PHE A 63 -13.36 -3.35 4.29
C PHE A 63 -12.64 -4.02 5.46
N VAL A 64 -12.45 -3.30 6.56
CA VAL A 64 -11.89 -3.89 7.79
C VAL A 64 -12.74 -5.08 8.24
N ALA A 65 -14.07 -4.94 8.24
CA ALA A 65 -14.97 -6.04 8.62
C ALA A 65 -14.83 -7.26 7.69
N VAL A 66 -14.67 -7.03 6.39
CA VAL A 66 -14.45 -8.10 5.41
C VAL A 66 -13.17 -8.87 5.71
N VAL A 67 -12.07 -8.16 5.95
CA VAL A 67 -10.77 -8.78 6.23
C VAL A 67 -10.82 -9.54 7.55
N LYS A 68 -11.44 -8.99 8.57
CA LYS A 68 -11.58 -9.64 9.89
C LYS A 68 -12.39 -10.94 9.79
N ALA A 69 -13.43 -10.96 8.97
CA ALA A 69 -14.29 -12.13 8.80
C ALA A 69 -13.66 -13.21 7.92
N ALA A 70 -12.64 -12.87 7.12
CA ALA A 70 -12.01 -13.78 6.19
C ALA A 70 -10.81 -14.47 6.84
N ALA A 71 -10.75 -15.80 6.75
CA ALA A 71 -9.63 -16.58 7.26
C ALA A 71 -8.42 -16.54 6.30
N THR A 72 -8.68 -16.38 5.00
CA THR A 72 -7.64 -16.44 3.96
C THR A 72 -7.75 -15.26 2.99
N ASP A 73 -6.64 -15.00 2.28
CA ASP A 73 -6.61 -14.01 1.20
C ASP A 73 -7.59 -14.36 0.08
N GLY A 74 -7.75 -15.66 -0.21
CA GLY A 74 -8.71 -16.12 -1.22
C GLY A 74 -10.14 -15.71 -0.92
N GLN A 75 -10.52 -15.75 0.34
CA GLN A 75 -11.86 -15.31 0.77
C GLN A 75 -12.04 -13.80 0.58
N VAL A 76 -11.01 -13.01 0.86
CA VAL A 76 -11.03 -11.56 0.62
C VAL A 76 -11.15 -11.29 -0.87
N CYS A 77 -10.38 -11.99 -1.70
CA CYS A 77 -10.42 -11.84 -3.15
C CYS A 77 -11.80 -12.15 -3.73
N ASP A 78 -12.40 -13.24 -3.28
CA ASP A 78 -13.73 -13.67 -3.73
C ASP A 78 -14.78 -12.60 -3.38
N TRP A 79 -14.71 -12.08 -2.16
CA TRP A 79 -15.62 -11.02 -1.74
C TRP A 79 -15.45 -9.76 -2.60
N ILE A 80 -14.21 -9.37 -2.88
CA ILE A 80 -13.90 -8.19 -3.71
C ILE A 80 -14.44 -8.39 -5.13
N ARG A 81 -14.24 -9.56 -5.73
CA ARG A 81 -14.75 -9.83 -7.08
C ARG A 81 -16.26 -9.76 -7.16
N GLU A 82 -16.96 -10.12 -6.08
CA GLU A 82 -18.43 -10.10 -6.03
C GLU A 82 -19.00 -8.72 -5.69
N ASN A 83 -18.28 -7.90 -4.94
CA ASN A 83 -18.84 -6.68 -4.34
C ASN A 83 -18.20 -5.38 -4.83
N VAL A 84 -17.04 -5.43 -5.47
CA VAL A 84 -16.38 -4.24 -5.99
C VAL A 84 -16.58 -4.20 -7.51
N GLU A 85 -17.28 -3.18 -7.98
CA GLU A 85 -17.47 -2.95 -9.40
C GLU A 85 -16.31 -2.12 -9.94
N ALA A 86 -15.33 -2.80 -10.51
CA ALA A 86 -14.20 -2.15 -11.15
C ALA A 86 -13.77 -2.99 -12.35
N ASP A 87 -13.68 -2.34 -13.52
CA ASP A 87 -13.17 -3.01 -14.71
C ASP A 87 -11.64 -3.06 -14.70
N ASP A 88 -11.06 -3.76 -15.67
CA ASP A 88 -9.61 -3.90 -15.76
C ASP A 88 -8.92 -2.56 -15.98
N SER A 89 -9.55 -1.65 -16.70
CA SER A 89 -9.02 -0.32 -16.96
C SER A 89 -8.88 0.49 -15.66
N THR A 90 -9.88 0.43 -14.78
CA THR A 90 -9.84 1.09 -13.47
C THR A 90 -8.70 0.54 -12.62
N LYS A 91 -8.54 -0.78 -12.59
CA LYS A 91 -7.48 -1.44 -11.84
C LYS A 91 -6.10 -1.06 -12.37
N GLU A 92 -5.93 -1.05 -13.69
CA GLU A 92 -4.66 -0.67 -14.32
C GLU A 92 -4.27 0.77 -14.01
N LEU A 93 -5.24 1.69 -14.08
CA LEU A 93 -4.98 3.09 -13.74
C LEU A 93 -4.55 3.25 -12.29
N PHE A 94 -5.21 2.55 -11.38
CA PHE A 94 -4.83 2.57 -9.96
C PHE A 94 -3.42 1.98 -9.78
N ASN A 95 -3.15 0.84 -10.40
CA ASN A 95 -1.86 0.15 -10.27
C ASN A 95 -0.73 1.05 -10.78
N ASP A 96 -0.91 1.68 -11.94
CA ASP A 96 0.09 2.58 -12.50
C ASP A 96 0.31 3.80 -11.61
N ALA A 97 -0.77 4.35 -11.04
CA ALA A 97 -0.67 5.49 -10.15
C ALA A 97 0.13 5.16 -8.88
N VAL A 98 -0.08 3.98 -8.30
CA VAL A 98 0.64 3.53 -7.11
C VAL A 98 2.10 3.22 -7.44
N LEU A 99 2.33 2.42 -8.48
CA LEU A 99 3.67 1.94 -8.81
C LEU A 99 4.60 3.06 -9.30
N ASN A 100 4.04 4.13 -9.84
CA ASN A 100 4.82 5.26 -10.36
C ASN A 100 4.70 6.52 -9.49
N TYR A 101 4.07 6.43 -8.33
CA TYR A 101 3.88 7.59 -7.46
C TYR A 101 5.23 8.17 -7.03
N GLY A 102 5.46 9.44 -7.37
CA GLY A 102 6.71 10.13 -7.09
C GLY A 102 7.77 9.97 -8.18
N ALA A 103 7.53 9.18 -9.22
CA ALA A 103 8.47 8.98 -10.33
C ALA A 103 8.42 10.10 -11.38
N ASP A 104 7.33 10.86 -11.45
CA ASP A 104 7.14 11.92 -12.43
C ASP A 104 8.04 13.11 -12.11
N GLU A 105 9.06 13.33 -12.94
CA GLU A 105 10.04 14.41 -12.75
C GLU A 105 9.42 15.80 -12.88
N THR A 106 8.25 15.92 -13.52
CA THR A 106 7.56 17.20 -13.63
C THR A 106 6.81 17.57 -12.35
N ASN A 107 6.57 16.62 -11.45
CA ASN A 107 5.96 16.87 -10.16
C ASN A 107 7.04 17.14 -9.10
N SER A 108 7.51 18.38 -9.06
CA SER A 108 8.63 18.78 -8.18
C SER A 108 8.31 18.60 -6.71
N GLU A 109 7.07 18.79 -6.29
CA GLU A 109 6.65 18.62 -4.89
C GLU A 109 6.82 17.17 -4.43
N LEU A 110 6.37 16.21 -5.23
CA LEU A 110 6.52 14.79 -4.91
C LEU A 110 7.98 14.35 -4.98
N ARG A 111 8.75 14.89 -5.94
CA ARG A 111 10.19 14.58 -6.05
C ARG A 111 10.95 15.09 -4.83
N GLU A 112 10.63 16.27 -4.33
CA GLU A 112 11.23 16.80 -3.10
C GLU A 112 10.85 15.97 -1.89
N ARG A 113 9.60 15.56 -1.79
CA ARG A 113 9.13 14.71 -0.68
C ARG A 113 9.86 13.38 -0.68
N LEU A 114 10.02 12.76 -1.85
CA LEU A 114 10.77 11.50 -1.98
C LEU A 114 12.23 11.69 -1.56
N ALA A 115 12.89 12.75 -2.04
CA ALA A 115 14.27 13.05 -1.68
C ALA A 115 14.43 13.26 -0.18
N THR A 116 13.50 13.97 0.46
CA THR A 116 13.49 14.20 1.91
C THR A 116 13.39 12.87 2.66
N ARG A 117 12.47 12.00 2.24
CA ARG A 117 12.30 10.68 2.86
C ARG A 117 13.55 9.81 2.73
N LYS A 118 14.17 9.82 1.56
CA LYS A 118 15.43 9.09 1.31
C LYS A 118 16.53 9.57 2.26
N THR A 119 16.68 10.88 2.37
CA THR A 119 17.70 11.50 3.23
C THR A 119 17.47 11.15 4.69
N GLU A 120 16.24 11.27 5.17
CA GLU A 120 15.87 10.93 6.55
C GLU A 120 16.15 9.47 6.89
N ALA A 121 16.05 8.59 5.92
CA ALA A 121 16.30 7.16 6.09
C ALA A 121 17.75 6.75 5.82
N GLY A 122 18.64 7.72 5.55
CA GLY A 122 20.05 7.43 5.26
C GLY A 122 20.30 6.86 3.87
N MET A 123 19.38 7.05 2.94
CA MET A 123 19.42 6.50 1.58
C MET A 123 19.49 7.57 0.49
N GLY A 124 19.96 8.79 0.84
CA GLY A 124 19.99 9.91 -0.09
C GLY A 124 20.81 9.64 -1.35
N ASP A 125 21.84 8.77 -1.26
CA ASP A 125 22.72 8.44 -2.38
C ASP A 125 22.21 7.27 -3.25
N ARG A 126 21.06 6.71 -2.93
CA ARG A 126 20.48 5.57 -3.63
C ARG A 126 19.76 6.02 -4.90
N ASP A 127 20.39 5.81 -6.06
CA ASP A 127 19.80 6.15 -7.37
C ASP A 127 18.77 5.13 -7.84
N ASP A 128 18.75 3.95 -7.26
CA ASP A 128 17.78 2.90 -7.56
C ASP A 128 16.39 3.16 -6.96
N ILE A 129 16.28 4.18 -6.11
CA ILE A 129 15.00 4.60 -5.53
C ILE A 129 14.44 5.76 -6.35
N GLN A 130 13.50 5.45 -7.26
CA GLN A 130 12.96 6.42 -8.20
C GLN A 130 11.49 6.80 -7.93
N CYS A 131 10.82 6.09 -7.01
CA CYS A 131 9.43 6.34 -6.64
C CYS A 131 9.19 5.91 -5.18
N PHE A 132 8.01 6.21 -4.65
CA PHE A 132 7.70 5.87 -3.25
C PHE A 132 7.64 4.37 -3.01
N VAL A 133 7.21 3.58 -4.00
CA VAL A 133 7.20 2.11 -3.86
C VAL A 133 8.63 1.58 -3.75
N ASP A 134 9.58 2.10 -4.54
CA ASP A 134 10.99 1.77 -4.39
C ASP A 134 11.48 2.12 -2.98
N PHE A 135 11.12 3.29 -2.49
CA PHE A 135 11.51 3.73 -1.15
C PHE A 135 10.99 2.78 -0.08
N ILE A 136 9.71 2.42 -0.15
CA ILE A 136 9.10 1.48 0.81
C ILE A 136 9.84 0.15 0.80
N ASP A 137 10.09 -0.40 -0.37
CA ASP A 137 10.80 -1.68 -0.49
C ASP A 137 12.23 -1.59 0.03
N ALA A 138 12.94 -0.49 -0.22
CA ALA A 138 14.29 -0.28 0.30
C ALA A 138 14.29 -0.13 1.82
N ASP A 139 13.35 0.65 2.36
CA ASP A 139 13.23 0.88 3.80
C ASP A 139 12.89 -0.41 4.56
N GLU A 140 12.17 -1.31 3.92
CA GLU A 140 11.78 -2.60 4.49
C GLU A 140 12.72 -3.75 4.10
N GLY A 141 13.86 -3.43 3.49
CA GLY A 141 14.91 -4.40 3.20
C GLY A 141 14.71 -5.29 1.98
N ARG A 142 13.82 -4.91 1.05
CA ARG A 142 13.57 -5.68 -0.18
C ARG A 142 14.36 -5.19 -1.39
N LEU A 143 14.90 -3.99 -1.31
CA LEU A 143 15.60 -3.35 -2.43
C LEU A 143 16.99 -2.90 -2.00
#